data_33aaf198724607e991ec773152d088b7
#
_entry.id   33aaf198724607e991ec773152d088b7
#
_cell.length_a   1.000
_cell.length_b   1.000
_cell.length_c   1.000
_cell.angle_alpha   90.00
_cell.angle_beta   90.00
_cell.angle_gamma   90.00
#
_symmetry.space_group_name_H-M   'P 1'
#
loop_
_entity.id
_entity.type
_entity.pdbx_description
1 polymer ?
#
loop_
_entity_poly.entity_id
_entity_poly.type
_entity_poly.pdbx_seq_one_letter_code
_entity_poly.pdbx_strand_id
1 'polypeptide(L)'
;NSNANLIETIGELIDDKFISSSIKTGKVDKINSRENLKIVFTSLHGTSSTIMPKVFEKVGYKNVLYVEEQMEPDGDFPTVESPNPEEKEALSLGLDLAKHSNADIVIGTDPDADRLGIAVKDLNNDYILLNGNQLMVIMIDFLLNNLKSEDKLNTSQFIATTIVSTPLVGKIANYYNLDCKLCLTGFKWIAKMIEDYPKSSFLIGGEESYGMMISDFVRDKDAITASLFACEIANYLKQSGSSIFNNLIDIYIKHGLYKEELVSITKKGKEGKIAIENIIDGFKNSPPKKIGGSEVISIYNYEKSQRIDLKTNRETKISFPKSNVIE
;
A
#
# COMPACT_ATOMS: atom_id res chain seq x y z
N ASN A 1 13.39 -11.65 35.23
CA ASN A 1 14.40 -10.66 35.57
C ASN A 1 14.95 -10.07 34.28
N SER A 2 14.38 -8.93 33.85
CA SER A 2 14.94 -8.15 32.76
C SER A 2 16.22 -7.44 33.26
N ASN A 3 17.32 -7.58 32.55
CA ASN A 3 18.52 -6.82 32.82
C ASN A 3 18.38 -5.45 32.17
N ALA A 4 18.00 -4.43 32.94
CA ALA A 4 17.79 -3.05 32.43
C ALA A 4 19.02 -2.48 31.71
N ASN A 5 20.22 -2.99 32.00
CA ASN A 5 21.48 -2.57 31.35
C ASN A 5 21.60 -3.04 29.88
N LEU A 6 20.70 -3.92 29.43
CA LEU A 6 20.62 -4.36 28.03
C LEU A 6 19.57 -3.60 27.22
N ILE A 7 18.90 -2.61 27.82
CA ILE A 7 17.88 -1.79 27.18
C ILE A 7 18.45 -0.38 27.01
N GLU A 8 18.52 0.09 25.77
CA GLU A 8 18.94 1.44 25.43
C GLU A 8 17.81 2.17 24.71
N THR A 9 17.50 3.39 25.14
CA THR A 9 16.56 4.27 24.45
C THR A 9 17.32 5.03 23.37
N ILE A 10 16.99 4.79 22.10
CA ILE A 10 17.69 5.37 20.94
C ILE A 10 17.38 6.86 20.70
N GLY A 11 16.24 7.36 21.18
CA GLY A 11 15.90 8.79 21.29
C GLY A 11 15.88 9.60 19.99
N GLU A 12 15.79 10.92 20.14
CA GLU A 12 15.55 11.89 19.07
C GLU A 12 16.58 11.86 17.93
N LEU A 13 17.81 11.48 18.19
CA LEU A 13 18.87 11.43 17.15
C LEU A 13 18.49 10.44 16.02
N ILE A 14 17.89 9.31 16.38
CA ILE A 14 17.45 8.29 15.40
C ILE A 14 16.17 8.73 14.73
N ASP A 15 15.21 9.29 15.50
CA ASP A 15 13.99 9.86 14.97
C ASP A 15 14.28 10.91 13.89
N ASP A 16 15.20 11.85 14.16
CA ASP A 16 15.56 12.90 13.19
C ASP A 16 16.22 12.36 11.93
N LYS A 17 17.04 11.32 12.04
CA LYS A 17 17.63 10.66 10.87
C LYS A 17 16.56 9.95 10.03
N PHE A 18 15.65 9.24 10.68
CA PHE A 18 14.54 8.57 10.00
C PHE A 18 13.63 9.61 9.31
N ILE A 19 13.17 10.64 10.03
CA ILE A 19 12.34 11.73 9.47
C ILE A 19 13.04 12.39 8.28
N SER A 20 14.32 12.68 8.39
CA SER A 20 15.09 13.31 7.31
C SER A 20 15.16 12.41 6.06
N SER A 21 15.32 11.10 6.26
CA SER A 21 15.33 10.12 5.17
C SER A 21 13.95 9.97 4.55
N SER A 22 12.89 9.92 5.35
CA SER A 22 11.50 9.86 4.89
C SER A 22 11.14 11.11 4.08
N ILE A 23 11.54 12.30 4.54
CA ILE A 23 11.33 13.56 3.81
C ILE A 23 12.11 13.55 2.49
N LYS A 24 13.37 13.15 2.49
CA LYS A 24 14.17 13.07 1.27
C LYS A 24 13.55 12.14 0.23
N THR A 25 12.89 11.06 0.68
CA THR A 25 12.28 10.04 -0.19
C THR A 25 10.87 10.40 -0.62
N GLY A 26 10.01 10.83 0.31
CA GLY A 26 8.58 11.04 0.07
C GLY A 26 8.22 12.42 -0.44
N LYS A 27 9.08 13.44 -0.22
CA LYS A 27 8.81 14.82 -0.64
C LYS A 27 9.04 15.01 -2.13
N VAL A 28 8.16 15.77 -2.77
CA VAL A 28 8.26 16.17 -4.17
C VAL A 28 8.72 17.63 -4.28
N ASP A 29 9.89 17.87 -4.85
CA ASP A 29 10.52 19.20 -4.85
C ASP A 29 9.73 20.28 -5.61
N LYS A 30 8.95 19.88 -6.62
CA LYS A 30 8.14 20.81 -7.44
C LYS A 30 6.88 21.32 -6.75
N ILE A 31 6.57 20.86 -5.54
CA ILE A 31 5.36 21.21 -4.81
C ILE A 31 5.63 22.44 -3.94
N ASN A 32 4.79 23.46 -4.11
CA ASN A 32 4.75 24.65 -3.29
C ASN A 32 3.42 24.70 -2.50
N SER A 33 3.32 25.68 -1.58
CA SER A 33 2.04 25.98 -0.89
C SER A 33 1.40 24.76 -0.20
N ARG A 34 2.21 24.00 0.53
CA ARG A 34 1.75 22.81 1.30
C ARG A 34 0.74 23.17 2.38
N GLU A 35 0.75 24.42 2.83
CA GLU A 35 -0.23 24.98 3.76
C GLU A 35 -1.67 24.98 3.23
N ASN A 36 -1.86 24.86 1.93
CA ASN A 36 -3.19 24.84 1.30
C ASN A 36 -3.86 23.46 1.31
N LEU A 37 -3.11 22.39 1.53
CA LEU A 37 -3.69 21.04 1.66
C LEU A 37 -4.23 20.86 3.07
N LYS A 38 -5.52 20.54 3.19
CA LYS A 38 -6.16 20.22 4.46
C LYS A 38 -6.17 18.71 4.65
N ILE A 39 -5.45 18.25 5.67
CA ILE A 39 -5.23 16.84 6.00
C ILE A 39 -5.96 16.52 7.29
N VAL A 40 -6.66 15.39 7.33
CA VAL A 40 -7.06 14.73 8.59
C VAL A 40 -6.15 13.52 8.80
N PHE A 41 -5.58 13.39 9.98
CA PHE A 41 -4.66 12.31 10.32
C PHE A 41 -5.09 11.57 11.58
N THR A 42 -4.99 10.25 11.56
CA THR A 42 -5.11 9.37 12.71
C THR A 42 -4.00 8.32 12.74
N SER A 43 -3.44 8.08 13.92
CA SER A 43 -2.49 6.99 14.16
C SER A 43 -3.17 5.68 14.59
N LEU A 44 -4.49 5.67 14.73
CA LEU A 44 -5.25 4.53 15.28
C LEU A 44 -4.65 3.99 16.59
N HIS A 45 -4.33 4.90 17.53
CA HIS A 45 -3.66 4.62 18.81
C HIS A 45 -2.24 4.03 18.64
N GLY A 46 -1.60 4.26 17.49
CA GLY A 46 -0.32 3.66 17.13
C GLY A 46 0.88 4.60 17.25
N THR A 47 2.03 4.07 16.89
CA THR A 47 3.35 4.69 17.06
C THR A 47 3.61 5.87 16.13
N SER A 48 2.88 5.98 15.02
CA SER A 48 3.02 7.10 14.08
C SER A 48 2.63 8.45 14.69
N SER A 49 1.89 8.46 15.80
CA SER A 49 1.47 9.67 16.52
C SER A 49 2.63 10.59 16.92
N THR A 50 3.81 10.04 17.15
CA THR A 50 5.00 10.80 17.55
C THR A 50 5.83 11.31 16.38
N ILE A 51 5.82 10.61 15.25
CA ILE A 51 6.69 10.87 14.09
C ILE A 51 5.96 11.69 13.02
N MET A 52 4.72 11.33 12.67
CA MET A 52 3.99 12.01 11.58
C MET A 52 3.80 13.51 11.80
N PRO A 53 3.44 14.01 13.00
CA PRO A 53 3.35 15.45 13.23
C PRO A 53 4.67 16.19 12.95
N LYS A 54 5.80 15.61 13.34
CA LYS A 54 7.14 16.18 13.06
C LYS A 54 7.46 16.18 11.56
N VAL A 55 7.03 15.15 10.82
CA VAL A 55 7.17 15.09 9.35
C VAL A 55 6.34 16.18 8.69
N PHE A 56 5.08 16.32 9.04
CA PHE A 56 4.19 17.36 8.49
C PHE A 56 4.74 18.77 8.75
N GLU A 57 5.17 19.05 9.97
CA GLU A 57 5.75 20.34 10.34
C GLU A 57 7.01 20.64 9.54
N LYS A 58 7.98 19.70 9.51
CA LYS A 58 9.26 19.89 8.79
C LYS A 58 9.10 20.08 7.28
N VAL A 59 8.07 19.46 6.70
CA VAL A 59 7.76 19.59 5.26
C VAL A 59 6.98 20.87 4.95
N GLY A 60 6.28 21.43 5.94
CA GLY A 60 5.52 22.68 5.83
C GLY A 60 4.01 22.51 5.64
N TYR A 61 3.46 21.36 5.98
CA TYR A 61 2.01 21.16 6.11
C TYR A 61 1.52 21.81 7.40
N LYS A 62 0.69 22.87 7.28
CA LYS A 62 0.19 23.65 8.43
C LYS A 62 -1.29 23.39 8.72
N ASN A 63 -2.00 22.83 7.78
CA ASN A 63 -3.44 22.62 7.87
C ASN A 63 -3.75 21.13 8.11
N VAL A 64 -3.23 20.61 9.22
CA VAL A 64 -3.40 19.22 9.65
C VAL A 64 -4.31 19.19 10.87
N LEU A 65 -5.38 18.42 10.79
CA LEU A 65 -6.32 18.13 11.85
C LEU A 65 -6.08 16.69 12.34
N TYR A 66 -5.87 16.55 13.62
CA TYR A 66 -5.65 15.23 14.24
C TYR A 66 -6.95 14.71 14.83
N VAL A 67 -7.18 13.40 14.74
CA VAL A 67 -8.23 12.71 15.49
C VAL A 67 -7.69 12.50 16.90
N GLU A 68 -7.88 13.50 17.77
CA GLU A 68 -7.23 13.59 19.08
C GLU A 68 -7.44 12.34 19.93
N GLU A 69 -8.63 11.73 19.87
CA GLU A 69 -8.97 10.51 20.60
C GLU A 69 -8.14 9.30 20.18
N GLN A 70 -7.54 9.34 18.99
CA GLN A 70 -6.75 8.23 18.41
C GLN A 70 -5.25 8.55 18.34
N MET A 71 -4.81 9.72 18.83
CA MET A 71 -3.40 10.12 18.78
C MET A 71 -2.58 9.61 19.97
N GLU A 72 -3.22 9.26 21.09
CA GLU A 72 -2.51 8.64 22.22
C GLU A 72 -2.29 7.14 21.93
N PRO A 73 -1.04 6.65 21.99
CA PRO A 73 -0.76 5.22 21.85
C PRO A 73 -1.43 4.41 22.97
N ASP A 74 -2.34 3.51 22.61
CA ASP A 74 -3.08 2.67 23.54
C ASP A 74 -3.31 1.27 22.97
N GLY A 75 -2.73 0.25 23.61
CA GLY A 75 -2.84 -1.15 23.18
C GLY A 75 -4.22 -1.78 23.40
N ASP A 76 -5.13 -1.10 24.09
CA ASP A 76 -6.54 -1.54 24.24
C ASP A 76 -7.44 -1.02 23.11
N PHE A 77 -6.95 -0.09 22.27
CA PHE A 77 -7.64 0.47 21.09
C PHE A 77 -9.08 0.93 21.37
N PRO A 78 -9.32 1.83 22.36
CA PRO A 78 -10.65 2.07 22.92
C PRO A 78 -11.68 2.65 21.95
N THR A 79 -11.27 3.16 20.79
CA THR A 79 -12.18 3.78 19.82
C THR A 79 -12.49 2.90 18.61
N VAL A 80 -11.88 1.72 18.49
CA VAL A 80 -12.03 0.82 17.33
C VAL A 80 -12.04 -0.64 17.77
N GLU A 81 -12.80 -1.49 17.09
CA GLU A 81 -12.75 -2.94 17.30
C GLU A 81 -11.47 -3.56 16.70
N SER A 82 -11.01 -2.98 15.60
CA SER A 82 -9.80 -3.40 14.88
C SER A 82 -9.05 -2.15 14.42
N PRO A 83 -7.80 -1.93 14.85
CA PRO A 83 -7.01 -0.77 14.44
C PRO A 83 -6.40 -0.92 13.05
N ASN A 84 -7.22 -1.34 12.09
CA ASN A 84 -6.80 -1.62 10.72
C ASN A 84 -7.29 -0.51 9.77
N PRO A 85 -6.41 0.28 9.14
CA PRO A 85 -6.80 1.36 8.24
C PRO A 85 -7.45 0.89 6.94
N GLU A 86 -7.49 -0.41 6.68
CA GLU A 86 -8.26 -1.02 5.59
C GLU A 86 -9.78 -0.97 5.85
N GLU A 87 -10.17 -0.86 7.12
CA GLU A 87 -11.55 -0.92 7.55
C GLU A 87 -12.12 0.49 7.68
N LYS A 88 -13.24 0.74 6.98
CA LYS A 88 -13.92 2.03 7.03
C LYS A 88 -14.32 2.43 8.45
N GLU A 89 -14.62 1.45 9.29
CA GLU A 89 -15.01 1.66 10.69
C GLU A 89 -13.84 2.24 11.49
N ALA A 90 -12.63 1.74 11.31
CA ALA A 90 -11.43 2.27 11.96
C ALA A 90 -11.20 3.76 11.64
N LEU A 91 -11.53 4.18 10.44
CA LEU A 91 -11.37 5.57 9.99
C LEU A 91 -12.62 6.44 10.21
N SER A 92 -13.67 5.94 10.88
CA SER A 92 -14.95 6.66 11.03
C SER A 92 -14.81 8.05 11.65
N LEU A 93 -14.05 8.18 12.76
CA LEU A 93 -13.79 9.47 13.41
C LEU A 93 -13.05 10.44 12.48
N GLY A 94 -12.05 9.94 11.76
CA GLY A 94 -11.31 10.72 10.76
C GLY A 94 -12.20 11.17 9.60
N LEU A 95 -13.07 10.30 9.10
CA LEU A 95 -14.03 10.62 8.05
C LEU A 95 -15.04 11.68 8.49
N ASP A 96 -15.53 11.61 9.74
CA ASP A 96 -16.46 12.59 10.27
C ASP A 96 -15.77 13.94 10.49
N LEU A 97 -14.55 13.95 11.02
CA LEU A 97 -13.75 15.17 11.12
C LEU A 97 -13.49 15.79 9.73
N ALA A 98 -13.21 14.96 8.73
CA ALA A 98 -12.99 15.39 7.35
C ALA A 98 -14.23 16.01 6.72
N LYS A 99 -15.43 15.44 6.94
CA LYS A 99 -16.70 16.01 6.46
C LYS A 99 -16.95 17.38 7.08
N HIS A 100 -16.79 17.51 8.41
CA HIS A 100 -17.01 18.77 9.11
C HIS A 100 -16.02 19.86 8.72
N SER A 101 -14.77 19.49 8.50
CA SER A 101 -13.70 20.42 8.14
C SER A 101 -13.56 20.66 6.64
N ASN A 102 -14.24 19.86 5.81
CA ASN A 102 -14.06 19.85 4.35
C ASN A 102 -12.60 19.55 3.95
N ALA A 103 -11.98 18.52 4.54
CA ALA A 103 -10.60 18.14 4.28
C ALA A 103 -10.39 17.62 2.84
N ASP A 104 -9.17 17.69 2.35
CA ASP A 104 -8.80 17.19 1.03
C ASP A 104 -8.48 15.70 1.05
N ILE A 105 -7.90 15.23 2.16
CA ILE A 105 -7.47 13.84 2.35
C ILE A 105 -7.58 13.43 3.82
N VAL A 106 -7.96 12.19 4.05
CA VAL A 106 -7.86 11.51 5.36
C VAL A 106 -6.76 10.48 5.28
N ILE A 107 -5.90 10.44 6.28
CA ILE A 107 -4.80 9.50 6.41
C ILE A 107 -4.93 8.75 7.73
N GLY A 108 -4.90 7.44 7.68
CA GLY A 108 -4.81 6.57 8.85
C GLY A 108 -3.68 5.57 8.70
N THR A 109 -2.94 5.35 9.77
CA THR A 109 -1.91 4.31 9.83
C THR A 109 -2.30 3.26 10.86
N ASP A 110 -1.86 2.04 10.67
CA ASP A 110 -1.99 1.00 11.69
C ASP A 110 -1.05 1.23 12.90
N PRO A 111 -1.21 0.48 14.00
CA PRO A 111 -0.48 0.75 15.24
C PRO A 111 1.04 0.68 15.15
N ASP A 112 1.61 -0.18 14.32
CA ASP A 112 3.06 -0.30 14.11
C ASP A 112 3.56 0.57 12.94
N ALA A 113 2.66 1.38 12.36
CA ALA A 113 2.96 2.37 11.32
C ALA A 113 3.56 1.77 10.04
N ASP A 114 3.11 0.58 9.64
CA ASP A 114 3.58 -0.09 8.43
C ASP A 114 2.53 -0.09 7.29
N ARG A 115 1.23 0.15 7.57
CA ARG A 115 0.15 0.25 6.58
C ARG A 115 -0.48 1.62 6.58
N LEU A 116 -0.93 2.02 5.39
CA LEU A 116 -1.52 3.34 5.14
C LEU A 116 -2.89 3.20 4.48
N GLY A 117 -3.95 3.61 5.20
CA GLY A 117 -5.27 3.84 4.62
C GLY A 117 -5.47 5.31 4.24
N ILE A 118 -6.03 5.58 3.08
CA ILE A 118 -6.41 6.94 2.69
C ILE A 118 -7.86 7.01 2.22
N ALA A 119 -8.54 8.08 2.62
CA ALA A 119 -9.83 8.41 2.05
C ALA A 119 -9.79 9.78 1.36
N VAL A 120 -10.46 9.87 0.23
CA VAL A 120 -10.51 11.05 -0.63
C VAL A 120 -11.92 11.28 -1.11
N LYS A 121 -12.22 12.48 -1.61
CA LYS A 121 -13.52 12.78 -2.22
C LYS A 121 -13.63 12.17 -3.61
N ASP A 122 -14.77 11.53 -3.86
CA ASP A 122 -15.18 11.09 -5.19
C ASP A 122 -15.77 12.25 -6.02
N LEU A 123 -16.35 11.92 -7.18
CA LEU A 123 -16.98 12.91 -8.08
C LEU A 123 -18.24 13.55 -7.48
N ASN A 124 -18.86 12.94 -6.47
CA ASN A 124 -20.03 13.45 -5.77
C ASN A 124 -19.65 14.25 -4.50
N ASN A 125 -18.36 14.41 -4.23
CA ASN A 125 -17.79 14.94 -2.99
C ASN A 125 -18.04 14.06 -1.75
N ASP A 126 -18.35 12.78 -1.92
CA ASP A 126 -18.42 11.81 -0.84
C ASP A 126 -17.03 11.23 -0.55
N TYR A 127 -16.70 11.07 0.74
CA TYR A 127 -15.43 10.43 1.11
C TYR A 127 -15.50 8.93 0.89
N ILE A 128 -14.58 8.44 0.10
CA ILE A 128 -14.38 7.02 -0.16
C ILE A 128 -12.99 6.59 0.32
N LEU A 129 -12.92 5.43 0.94
CA LEU A 129 -11.66 4.76 1.26
C LEU A 129 -11.13 4.08 0.00
N LEU A 130 -9.92 4.41 -0.41
CA LEU A 130 -9.23 3.70 -1.49
C LEU A 130 -8.71 2.36 -0.98
N ASN A 131 -8.85 1.31 -1.77
CA ASN A 131 -8.21 0.03 -1.42
C ASN A 131 -6.70 0.06 -1.71
N GLY A 132 -5.96 -0.92 -1.15
CA GLY A 132 -4.50 -0.96 -1.27
C GLY A 132 -4.01 -1.05 -2.72
N ASN A 133 -4.74 -1.75 -3.61
CA ASN A 133 -4.42 -1.79 -5.03
C ASN A 133 -4.56 -0.40 -5.69
N GLN A 134 -5.62 0.34 -5.39
CA GLN A 134 -5.84 1.69 -5.91
C GLN A 134 -4.76 2.66 -5.42
N LEU A 135 -4.46 2.61 -4.12
CA LEU A 135 -3.39 3.43 -3.54
C LEU A 135 -2.04 3.13 -4.21
N MET A 136 -1.70 1.86 -4.36
CA MET A 136 -0.45 1.41 -4.95
C MET A 136 -0.30 1.90 -6.41
N VAL A 137 -1.32 1.77 -7.24
CA VAL A 137 -1.23 2.20 -8.66
C VAL A 137 -1.14 3.71 -8.79
N ILE A 138 -1.80 4.48 -7.92
CA ILE A 138 -1.70 5.94 -7.87
C ILE A 138 -0.25 6.36 -7.53
N MET A 139 0.33 5.78 -6.49
CA MET A 139 1.70 6.09 -6.08
C MET A 139 2.73 5.70 -7.13
N ILE A 140 2.58 4.52 -7.73
CA ILE A 140 3.49 4.04 -8.78
C ILE A 140 3.40 4.92 -10.03
N ASP A 141 2.21 5.16 -10.59
CA ASP A 141 2.08 5.97 -11.81
C ASP A 141 2.59 7.40 -11.58
N PHE A 142 2.29 8.00 -10.43
CA PHE A 142 2.77 9.33 -10.08
C PHE A 142 4.30 9.39 -9.99
N LEU A 143 4.94 8.44 -9.29
CA LEU A 143 6.39 8.38 -9.17
C LEU A 143 7.05 8.21 -10.54
N LEU A 144 6.58 7.25 -11.33
CA LEU A 144 7.16 6.95 -12.65
C LEU A 144 6.97 8.12 -13.62
N ASN A 145 5.81 8.79 -13.58
CA ASN A 145 5.56 9.98 -14.39
C ASN A 145 6.52 11.14 -14.02
N ASN A 146 6.75 11.37 -12.74
CA ASN A 146 7.69 12.38 -12.27
C ASN A 146 9.12 12.06 -12.70
N LEU A 147 9.60 10.83 -12.45
CA LEU A 147 10.94 10.41 -12.86
C LEU A 147 11.12 10.53 -14.38
N LYS A 148 10.11 10.17 -15.18
CA LYS A 148 10.13 10.34 -16.62
C LYS A 148 10.23 11.80 -17.02
N SER A 149 9.45 12.68 -16.39
CA SER A 149 9.47 14.13 -16.69
C SER A 149 10.81 14.81 -16.37
N GLU A 150 11.60 14.20 -15.48
CA GLU A 150 12.91 14.65 -15.04
C GLU A 150 14.08 13.94 -15.75
N ASP A 151 13.77 13.07 -16.72
CA ASP A 151 14.76 12.24 -17.45
C ASP A 151 15.61 11.36 -16.51
N LYS A 152 15.00 10.93 -15.37
CA LYS A 152 15.62 10.08 -14.35
C LYS A 152 15.22 8.61 -14.44
N LEU A 153 14.28 8.28 -15.35
CA LEU A 153 13.80 6.93 -15.54
C LEU A 153 14.71 6.16 -16.50
N ASN A 154 15.12 4.96 -16.11
CA ASN A 154 15.97 4.12 -16.97
C ASN A 154 15.68 2.62 -16.78
N THR A 155 16.11 1.79 -17.71
CA THR A 155 15.81 0.35 -17.77
C THR A 155 16.53 -0.50 -16.73
N SER A 156 17.45 0.06 -15.95
CA SER A 156 18.08 -0.63 -14.83
C SER A 156 17.27 -0.52 -13.53
N GLN A 157 16.16 0.20 -13.57
CA GLN A 157 15.24 0.35 -12.45
C GLN A 157 14.11 -0.67 -12.51
N PHE A 158 13.53 -0.99 -11.36
CA PHE A 158 12.38 -1.88 -11.29
C PHE A 158 11.40 -1.47 -10.19
N ILE A 159 10.16 -1.94 -10.34
CA ILE A 159 9.14 -1.91 -9.30
C ILE A 159 8.80 -3.34 -8.88
N ALA A 160 8.21 -3.52 -7.71
CA ALA A 160 7.85 -4.86 -7.23
C ALA A 160 6.46 -4.88 -6.59
N THR A 161 5.76 -6.00 -6.77
CA THR A 161 4.48 -6.27 -6.10
C THR A 161 4.26 -7.77 -5.94
N THR A 162 3.15 -8.15 -5.31
CA THR A 162 2.83 -9.55 -5.08
C THR A 162 1.99 -10.16 -6.20
N ILE A 163 2.00 -11.48 -6.28
CA ILE A 163 1.17 -12.24 -7.24
C ILE A 163 -0.34 -12.09 -7.00
N VAL A 164 -0.76 -11.65 -5.81
CA VAL A 164 -2.17 -11.45 -5.43
C VAL A 164 -2.61 -9.99 -5.55
N SER A 165 -1.68 -9.09 -5.86
CA SER A 165 -1.98 -7.68 -6.12
C SER A 165 -2.48 -7.45 -7.55
N THR A 166 -3.02 -6.27 -7.81
CA THR A 166 -3.58 -5.93 -9.13
C THR A 166 -2.57 -6.08 -10.27
N PRO A 167 -2.92 -6.77 -11.37
CA PRO A 167 -2.07 -6.85 -12.57
C PRO A 167 -1.88 -5.48 -13.27
N LEU A 168 -2.64 -4.45 -12.87
CA LEU A 168 -2.49 -3.08 -13.39
C LEU A 168 -1.09 -2.52 -13.13
N VAL A 169 -0.43 -2.91 -12.02
CA VAL A 169 0.96 -2.53 -11.74
C VAL A 169 1.90 -2.93 -12.87
N GLY A 170 1.78 -4.17 -13.36
CA GLY A 170 2.56 -4.64 -14.51
C GLY A 170 2.26 -3.88 -15.81
N LYS A 171 1.01 -3.45 -16.02
CA LYS A 171 0.64 -2.61 -17.18
C LYS A 171 1.28 -1.23 -17.11
N ILE A 172 1.25 -0.61 -15.92
CA ILE A 172 1.91 0.67 -15.67
C ILE A 172 3.43 0.55 -15.91
N ALA A 173 4.08 -0.45 -15.32
CA ALA A 173 5.51 -0.69 -15.54
C ALA A 173 5.86 -0.81 -17.03
N ASN A 174 5.11 -1.63 -17.76
CA ASN A 174 5.31 -1.81 -19.20
C ASN A 174 5.16 -0.51 -20.00
N TYR A 175 4.21 0.37 -19.63
CA TYR A 175 4.03 1.67 -20.28
C TYR A 175 5.27 2.57 -20.11
N TYR A 176 5.97 2.44 -19.00
CA TYR A 176 7.20 3.18 -18.71
C TYR A 176 8.49 2.42 -19.11
N ASN A 177 8.37 1.25 -19.77
CA ASN A 177 9.48 0.36 -20.15
C ASN A 177 10.32 -0.10 -18.94
N LEU A 178 9.67 -0.35 -17.82
CA LEU A 178 10.29 -0.86 -16.59
C LEU A 178 9.93 -2.32 -16.35
N ASP A 179 10.83 -3.00 -15.65
CA ASP A 179 10.58 -4.33 -15.12
C ASP A 179 9.66 -4.26 -13.87
N CYS A 180 8.62 -5.08 -13.85
CA CYS A 180 7.77 -5.31 -12.69
C CYS A 180 8.06 -6.71 -12.15
N LYS A 181 8.71 -6.77 -11.01
CA LYS A 181 9.04 -8.05 -10.37
C LYS A 181 7.88 -8.50 -9.48
N LEU A 182 7.42 -9.73 -9.72
CA LEU A 182 6.37 -10.36 -8.93
C LEU A 182 6.97 -11.30 -7.89
N CYS A 183 6.42 -11.25 -6.67
CA CYS A 183 6.82 -12.14 -5.59
C CYS A 183 5.60 -12.71 -4.83
N LEU A 184 5.83 -13.61 -3.90
CA LEU A 184 4.80 -14.07 -2.98
C LEU A 184 4.40 -12.95 -2.00
N THR A 185 3.24 -13.08 -1.37
CA THR A 185 2.78 -12.18 -0.31
C THR A 185 3.77 -12.11 0.85
N GLY A 186 4.01 -10.90 1.33
CA GLY A 186 4.91 -10.57 2.43
C GLY A 186 6.13 -9.77 1.98
N PHE A 187 6.33 -8.63 2.61
CA PHE A 187 7.38 -7.64 2.24
C PHE A 187 8.81 -8.20 2.26
N LYS A 188 9.07 -9.24 3.05
CA LYS A 188 10.34 -9.98 2.99
C LYS A 188 10.71 -10.42 1.56
N TRP A 189 9.72 -10.69 0.71
CA TRP A 189 9.96 -11.07 -0.67
C TRP A 189 10.27 -9.88 -1.57
N ILE A 190 9.63 -8.71 -1.32
CA ILE A 190 9.98 -7.45 -2.00
C ILE A 190 11.40 -7.04 -1.60
N ALA A 191 11.74 -7.06 -0.31
CA ALA A 191 13.09 -6.79 0.17
C ALA A 191 14.13 -7.74 -0.44
N LYS A 192 13.77 -9.03 -0.57
CA LYS A 192 14.63 -10.02 -1.23
C LYS A 192 14.87 -9.71 -2.71
N MET A 193 13.92 -9.12 -3.44
CA MET A 193 14.14 -8.70 -4.83
C MET A 193 15.26 -7.66 -4.94
N ILE A 194 15.37 -6.74 -3.96
CA ILE A 194 16.46 -5.76 -3.93
C ILE A 194 17.81 -6.47 -3.79
N GLU A 195 17.86 -7.50 -2.96
CA GLU A 195 19.07 -8.29 -2.73
C GLU A 195 19.43 -9.18 -3.92
N ASP A 196 18.43 -9.83 -4.54
CA ASP A 196 18.61 -10.73 -5.69
C ASP A 196 18.98 -9.97 -6.98
N TYR A 197 18.68 -8.68 -7.06
CA TYR A 197 18.98 -7.86 -8.24
C TYR A 197 19.88 -6.66 -7.92
N PRO A 198 21.11 -6.87 -7.42
CA PRO A 198 21.99 -5.81 -6.92
C PRO A 198 22.49 -4.84 -8.02
N LYS A 199 22.29 -5.17 -9.28
CA LYS A 199 22.62 -4.29 -10.42
C LYS A 199 21.44 -3.42 -10.87
N SER A 200 20.26 -3.61 -10.26
CA SER A 200 19.05 -2.86 -10.57
C SER A 200 18.65 -2.01 -9.38
N SER A 201 18.07 -0.85 -9.64
CA SER A 201 17.60 0.05 -8.59
C SER A 201 16.11 -0.15 -8.36
N PHE A 202 15.74 -0.49 -7.14
CA PHE A 202 14.34 -0.53 -6.73
C PHE A 202 13.79 0.88 -6.57
N LEU A 203 12.60 1.13 -7.11
CA LEU A 203 11.92 2.43 -7.03
C LEU A 203 10.82 2.44 -5.97
N ILE A 204 9.86 1.52 -6.12
CA ILE A 204 8.67 1.44 -5.28
C ILE A 204 8.09 0.04 -5.37
N GLY A 205 7.46 -0.41 -4.30
CA GLY A 205 6.67 -1.63 -4.27
C GLY A 205 5.58 -1.57 -3.23
N GLY A 206 4.61 -2.46 -3.38
CA GLY A 206 3.48 -2.51 -2.46
C GLY A 206 2.72 -3.82 -2.53
N GLU A 207 1.80 -3.95 -1.59
CA GLU A 207 0.85 -5.05 -1.49
C GLU A 207 -0.58 -4.51 -1.48
N GLU A 208 -1.52 -5.32 -1.93
CA GLU A 208 -2.95 -5.03 -1.87
C GLU A 208 -3.44 -4.77 -0.44
N SER A 209 -2.70 -5.26 0.55
CA SER A 209 -2.95 -5.08 1.99
C SER A 209 -2.38 -3.78 2.56
N TYR A 210 -2.40 -2.70 1.77
CA TYR A 210 -2.10 -1.32 2.20
C TYR A 210 -0.64 -1.05 2.61
N GLY A 211 0.25 -2.02 2.47
CA GLY A 211 1.67 -1.85 2.70
C GLY A 211 2.37 -1.24 1.48
N MET A 212 3.17 -0.19 1.70
CA MET A 212 3.95 0.47 0.66
C MET A 212 5.40 0.64 1.09
N MET A 213 6.32 0.48 0.15
CA MET A 213 7.75 0.76 0.31
C MET A 213 8.21 1.67 -0.82
N ILE A 214 8.60 2.89 -0.46
CA ILE A 214 9.08 3.91 -1.39
C ILE A 214 10.59 4.01 -1.23
N SER A 215 11.35 3.66 -2.29
CA SER A 215 12.81 3.51 -2.20
C SER A 215 13.22 2.33 -1.29
N ASP A 216 14.52 2.12 -1.09
CA ASP A 216 15.09 0.98 -0.39
C ASP A 216 15.79 1.34 0.94
N PHE A 217 15.57 2.57 1.44
CA PHE A 217 16.20 3.01 2.70
C PHE A 217 15.60 2.30 3.94
N VAL A 218 14.31 1.94 3.88
CA VAL A 218 13.65 0.99 4.78
C VAL A 218 13.22 -0.21 3.94
N ARG A 219 13.68 -1.42 4.29
CA ARG A 219 13.39 -2.64 3.52
C ARG A 219 12.20 -3.41 4.07
N ASP A 220 11.18 -2.69 4.45
CA ASP A 220 9.85 -3.15 4.82
C ASP A 220 8.83 -2.05 4.50
N LYS A 221 7.56 -2.30 4.77
CA LYS A 221 6.49 -1.33 4.68
C LYS A 221 6.76 -0.14 5.58
N ASP A 222 6.51 1.05 5.09
CA ASP A 222 6.71 2.29 5.84
C ASP A 222 5.54 3.25 5.57
N ALA A 223 4.60 3.31 6.53
CA ALA A 223 3.45 4.18 6.42
C ALA A 223 3.82 5.67 6.61
N ILE A 224 4.93 5.99 7.26
CA ILE A 224 5.36 7.38 7.46
C ILE A 224 5.74 8.02 6.12
N THR A 225 6.65 7.40 5.38
CA THR A 225 7.08 7.89 4.06
C THR A 225 5.93 7.81 3.06
N ALA A 226 5.13 6.73 3.10
CA ALA A 226 3.97 6.58 2.22
C ALA A 226 2.89 7.63 2.50
N SER A 227 2.62 7.99 3.77
CA SER A 227 1.70 9.07 4.14
C SER A 227 2.16 10.43 3.61
N LEU A 228 3.45 10.74 3.78
CA LEU A 228 4.02 11.95 3.22
C LEU A 228 3.85 11.97 1.69
N PHE A 229 4.19 10.89 1.01
CA PHE A 229 4.09 10.82 -0.45
C PHE A 229 2.64 10.93 -0.93
N ALA A 230 1.66 10.35 -0.23
CA ALA A 230 0.23 10.52 -0.52
C ALA A 230 -0.20 12.00 -0.40
N CYS A 231 0.26 12.71 0.64
CA CYS A 231 0.01 14.14 0.79
C CYS A 231 0.64 14.97 -0.34
N GLU A 232 1.85 14.62 -0.76
CA GLU A 232 2.51 15.29 -1.88
C GLU A 232 1.74 15.08 -3.19
N ILE A 233 1.26 13.86 -3.45
CA ILE A 233 0.39 13.57 -4.61
C ILE A 233 -0.89 14.39 -4.52
N ALA A 234 -1.58 14.39 -3.38
CA ALA A 234 -2.81 15.15 -3.18
C ALA A 234 -2.61 16.65 -3.43
N ASN A 235 -1.52 17.19 -2.91
CA ASN A 235 -1.21 18.61 -3.05
C ASN A 235 -0.84 18.98 -4.50
N TYR A 236 -0.03 18.16 -5.16
CA TYR A 236 0.32 18.34 -6.58
C TYR A 236 -0.94 18.38 -7.47
N LEU A 237 -1.82 17.41 -7.28
CA LEU A 237 -3.06 17.30 -8.04
C LEU A 237 -4.00 18.48 -7.73
N LYS A 238 -4.14 18.86 -6.46
CA LYS A 238 -4.94 20.04 -6.07
C LYS A 238 -4.45 21.32 -6.73
N GLN A 239 -3.13 21.55 -6.78
CA GLN A 239 -2.54 22.73 -7.45
C GLN A 239 -2.81 22.74 -8.95
N SER A 240 -2.95 21.58 -9.58
CA SER A 240 -3.32 21.46 -11.00
C SER A 240 -4.84 21.43 -11.25
N GLY A 241 -5.67 21.67 -10.23
CA GLY A 241 -7.13 21.64 -10.34
C GLY A 241 -7.74 20.25 -10.45
N SER A 242 -7.00 19.20 -10.02
CA SER A 242 -7.42 17.81 -10.04
C SER A 242 -7.51 17.24 -8.61
N SER A 243 -7.78 15.95 -8.49
CA SER A 243 -7.84 15.22 -7.23
C SER A 243 -7.23 13.82 -7.38
N ILE A 244 -6.94 13.16 -6.24
CA ILE A 244 -6.47 11.75 -6.25
C ILE A 244 -7.50 10.84 -6.94
N PHE A 245 -8.80 11.06 -6.74
CA PHE A 245 -9.84 10.27 -7.38
C PHE A 245 -9.88 10.47 -8.89
N ASN A 246 -9.76 11.72 -9.37
CA ASN A 246 -9.66 12.01 -10.80
C ASN A 246 -8.41 11.36 -11.41
N ASN A 247 -7.28 11.42 -10.71
CA ASN A 247 -6.05 10.76 -11.16
C ASN A 247 -6.21 9.24 -11.26
N LEU A 248 -6.93 8.61 -10.33
CA LEU A 248 -7.25 7.19 -10.44
C LEU A 248 -8.09 6.87 -11.68
N ILE A 249 -9.07 7.72 -12.01
CA ILE A 249 -9.86 7.58 -13.25
C ILE A 249 -8.95 7.71 -14.49
N ASP A 250 -8.04 8.69 -14.49
CA ASP A 250 -7.09 8.89 -15.59
C ASP A 250 -6.17 7.67 -15.78
N ILE A 251 -5.71 7.06 -14.68
CA ILE A 251 -4.95 5.80 -14.71
C ILE A 251 -5.78 4.68 -15.35
N TYR A 252 -7.06 4.55 -14.99
CA TYR A 252 -7.93 3.54 -15.58
C TYR A 252 -8.23 3.80 -17.06
N ILE A 253 -8.40 5.05 -17.46
CA ILE A 253 -8.57 5.42 -18.88
C ILE A 253 -7.31 5.06 -19.68
N LYS A 254 -6.13 5.32 -19.12
CA LYS A 254 -4.83 5.14 -19.78
C LYS A 254 -4.42 3.65 -19.88
N HIS A 255 -4.68 2.86 -18.84
CA HIS A 255 -4.13 1.51 -18.70
C HIS A 255 -5.18 0.39 -18.69
N GLY A 256 -6.46 0.73 -18.63
CA GLY A 256 -7.59 -0.18 -18.48
C GLY A 256 -8.18 -0.18 -17.08
N LEU A 257 -9.48 -0.48 -17.00
CA LEU A 257 -10.19 -0.60 -15.72
C LEU A 257 -9.88 -1.95 -15.07
N TYR A 258 -9.37 -1.88 -13.85
CA TYR A 258 -9.19 -3.02 -12.96
C TYR A 258 -10.03 -2.79 -11.71
N LYS A 259 -10.86 -3.75 -11.36
CA LYS A 259 -11.70 -3.70 -10.15
C LYS A 259 -11.54 -5.02 -9.42
N GLU A 260 -10.86 -4.95 -8.31
CA GLU A 260 -10.62 -6.06 -7.40
C GLU A 260 -11.54 -5.94 -6.18
N GLU A 261 -11.89 -7.08 -5.62
CA GLU A 261 -12.65 -7.18 -4.38
C GLU A 261 -12.02 -8.25 -3.48
N LEU A 262 -11.82 -7.91 -2.22
CA LEU A 262 -11.31 -8.84 -1.22
C LEU A 262 -12.49 -9.54 -0.54
N VAL A 263 -12.51 -10.87 -0.60
CA VAL A 263 -13.39 -11.71 0.22
C VAL A 263 -12.56 -12.40 1.29
N SER A 264 -12.70 -11.94 2.53
CA SER A 264 -11.99 -12.52 3.68
C SER A 264 -12.88 -13.50 4.43
N ILE A 265 -12.39 -14.72 4.66
CA ILE A 265 -13.09 -15.76 5.41
C ILE A 265 -12.24 -16.15 6.61
N THR A 266 -12.67 -15.75 7.81
CA THR A 266 -11.99 -16.09 9.06
C THR A 266 -12.72 -17.26 9.74
N LYS A 267 -11.98 -18.31 10.08
CA LYS A 267 -12.45 -19.46 10.86
C LYS A 267 -11.53 -19.65 12.06
N LYS A 268 -12.10 -19.66 13.27
CA LYS A 268 -11.32 -19.79 14.53
C LYS A 268 -11.15 -21.23 14.96
N GLY A 269 -10.05 -21.50 15.67
CA GLY A 269 -9.77 -22.80 16.30
C GLY A 269 -9.36 -23.92 15.35
N LYS A 270 -9.20 -25.14 15.88
CA LYS A 270 -8.71 -26.30 15.14
C LYS A 270 -9.66 -26.69 13.98
N GLU A 271 -10.97 -26.66 14.23
CA GLU A 271 -11.97 -26.96 13.19
C GLU A 271 -11.97 -25.91 12.08
N GLY A 272 -11.75 -24.62 12.45
CA GLY A 272 -11.61 -23.56 11.49
C GLY A 272 -10.40 -23.75 10.57
N LYS A 273 -9.26 -24.17 11.11
CA LYS A 273 -8.07 -24.51 10.31
C LYS A 273 -8.37 -25.61 9.30
N ILE A 274 -8.99 -26.70 9.74
CA ILE A 274 -9.37 -27.83 8.85
C ILE A 274 -10.34 -27.35 7.76
N ALA A 275 -11.32 -26.51 8.12
CA ALA A 275 -12.27 -25.99 7.14
C ALA A 275 -11.59 -25.13 6.04
N ILE A 276 -10.61 -24.29 6.42
CA ILE A 276 -9.83 -23.49 5.46
C ILE A 276 -8.98 -24.39 4.56
N GLU A 277 -8.29 -25.38 5.14
CA GLU A 277 -7.51 -26.36 4.38
C GLU A 277 -8.38 -27.10 3.36
N ASN A 278 -9.58 -27.55 3.75
CA ASN A 278 -10.52 -28.23 2.86
C ASN A 278 -11.01 -27.32 1.71
N ILE A 279 -11.23 -26.01 1.96
CA ILE A 279 -11.60 -25.05 0.91
C ILE A 279 -10.48 -24.93 -0.13
N ILE A 280 -9.24 -24.74 0.32
CA ILE A 280 -8.08 -24.63 -0.56
C ILE A 280 -7.85 -25.91 -1.35
N ASP A 281 -7.95 -27.07 -0.70
CA ASP A 281 -7.83 -28.37 -1.37
C ASP A 281 -8.96 -28.63 -2.37
N GLY A 282 -10.15 -28.10 -2.10
CA GLY A 282 -11.27 -28.12 -3.05
C GLY A 282 -10.89 -27.37 -4.35
N PHE A 283 -10.35 -26.17 -4.25
CA PHE A 283 -9.87 -25.43 -5.42
C PHE A 283 -8.71 -26.10 -6.14
N LYS A 284 -7.78 -26.74 -5.41
CA LYS A 284 -6.66 -27.49 -6.00
C LYS A 284 -7.09 -28.72 -6.79
N ASN A 285 -8.09 -29.47 -6.27
CA ASN A 285 -8.51 -30.75 -6.83
C ASN A 285 -9.67 -30.64 -7.82
N SER A 286 -10.50 -29.61 -7.68
CA SER A 286 -11.68 -29.38 -8.51
C SER A 286 -11.86 -27.88 -8.77
N PRO A 287 -10.94 -27.27 -9.52
CA PRO A 287 -11.01 -25.82 -9.79
C PRO A 287 -12.27 -25.47 -10.57
N PRO A 288 -12.87 -24.30 -10.34
CA PRO A 288 -14.05 -23.87 -11.06
C PRO A 288 -13.74 -23.71 -12.56
N LYS A 289 -14.65 -24.14 -13.43
CA LYS A 289 -14.52 -23.96 -14.88
C LYS A 289 -14.87 -22.54 -15.34
N LYS A 290 -15.64 -21.80 -14.52
CA LYS A 290 -16.03 -20.43 -14.76
C LYS A 290 -16.01 -19.63 -13.46
N ILE A 291 -15.61 -18.37 -13.56
CA ILE A 291 -15.67 -17.38 -12.48
C ILE A 291 -16.31 -16.12 -13.06
N GLY A 292 -17.38 -15.58 -12.42
CA GLY A 292 -18.05 -14.37 -12.89
C GLY A 292 -18.58 -14.46 -14.33
N GLY A 293 -18.96 -15.66 -14.80
CA GLY A 293 -19.42 -15.90 -16.17
C GLY A 293 -18.29 -16.14 -17.19
N SER A 294 -17.04 -15.83 -16.87
CA SER A 294 -15.88 -16.04 -17.73
C SER A 294 -15.27 -17.43 -17.54
N GLU A 295 -14.76 -18.03 -18.61
CA GLU A 295 -14.08 -19.32 -18.54
C GLU A 295 -12.70 -19.17 -17.87
N VAL A 296 -12.37 -20.12 -16.97
CA VAL A 296 -11.04 -20.26 -16.41
C VAL A 296 -10.12 -20.86 -17.47
N ILE A 297 -9.08 -20.14 -17.84
CA ILE A 297 -8.16 -20.55 -18.93
C ILE A 297 -6.86 -21.16 -18.44
N SER A 298 -6.43 -20.81 -17.22
CA SER A 298 -5.24 -21.37 -16.60
C SER A 298 -5.35 -21.38 -15.08
N ILE A 299 -4.60 -22.27 -14.44
CA ILE A 299 -4.51 -22.41 -12.99
C ILE A 299 -3.05 -22.40 -12.61
N TYR A 300 -2.70 -21.55 -11.64
CA TYR A 300 -1.38 -21.55 -11.03
C TYR A 300 -1.45 -22.17 -9.64
N ASN A 301 -0.74 -23.28 -9.44
CA ASN A 301 -0.61 -23.95 -8.15
C ASN A 301 0.81 -23.72 -7.61
N TYR A 302 0.94 -22.76 -6.69
CA TYR A 302 2.24 -22.37 -6.15
C TYR A 302 2.84 -23.42 -5.20
N GLU A 303 2.03 -24.28 -4.58
CA GLU A 303 2.53 -25.39 -3.77
C GLU A 303 3.22 -26.45 -4.63
N LYS A 304 2.66 -26.74 -5.81
CA LYS A 304 3.24 -27.70 -6.78
C LYS A 304 4.23 -27.03 -7.75
N SER A 305 4.40 -25.70 -7.68
CA SER A 305 5.20 -24.91 -8.63
C SER A 305 4.80 -25.17 -10.08
N GLN A 306 3.50 -25.19 -10.38
CA GLN A 306 2.91 -25.65 -11.63
C GLN A 306 1.86 -24.67 -12.15
N ARG A 307 1.88 -24.42 -13.46
CA ARG A 307 0.78 -23.79 -14.19
C ARG A 307 0.17 -24.81 -15.14
N ILE A 308 -1.15 -24.89 -15.18
CA ILE A 308 -1.92 -25.73 -16.09
C ILE A 308 -2.72 -24.82 -17.01
N ASP A 309 -2.52 -24.92 -18.31
CA ASP A 309 -3.38 -24.30 -19.32
C ASP A 309 -4.58 -25.23 -19.59
N LEU A 310 -5.79 -24.79 -19.26
CA LEU A 310 -6.97 -25.63 -19.33
C LEU A 310 -7.50 -25.89 -20.75
N LYS A 311 -7.09 -25.07 -21.72
CA LYS A 311 -7.47 -25.29 -23.13
C LYS A 311 -6.62 -26.38 -23.78
N THR A 312 -5.34 -26.42 -23.44
CA THR A 312 -4.36 -27.34 -24.05
C THR A 312 -3.96 -28.49 -23.16
N ASN A 313 -4.38 -28.49 -21.89
CA ASN A 313 -3.92 -29.38 -20.81
C ASN A 313 -2.37 -29.38 -20.67
N ARG A 314 -1.72 -28.32 -21.10
CA ARG A 314 -0.27 -28.19 -21.01
C ARG A 314 0.13 -27.73 -19.61
N GLU A 315 1.02 -28.51 -19.02
CA GLU A 315 1.65 -28.17 -17.74
C GLU A 315 2.99 -27.46 -17.99
N THR A 316 3.24 -26.41 -17.22
CA THR A 316 4.52 -25.69 -17.22
C THR A 316 4.95 -25.40 -15.79
N LYS A 317 6.25 -25.43 -15.55
CA LYS A 317 6.81 -25.08 -14.23
C LYS A 317 6.81 -23.57 -14.03
N ILE A 318 6.45 -23.13 -12.83
CA ILE A 318 6.57 -21.73 -12.38
C ILE A 318 7.76 -21.61 -11.43
N SER A 319 8.48 -20.50 -11.51
CA SER A 319 9.67 -20.24 -10.71
C SER A 319 9.36 -19.31 -9.54
N PHE A 320 8.58 -19.85 -8.56
CA PHE A 320 8.30 -19.18 -7.30
C PHE A 320 8.61 -20.12 -6.14
N PRO A 321 8.91 -19.60 -4.94
CA PRO A 321 8.93 -20.42 -3.72
C PRO A 321 7.57 -21.12 -3.54
N LYS A 322 7.60 -22.28 -2.87
CA LYS A 322 6.34 -23.01 -2.59
C LYS A 322 5.47 -22.22 -1.61
N SER A 323 4.21 -22.09 -1.93
CA SER A 323 3.21 -21.41 -1.10
C SER A 323 1.83 -22.06 -1.26
N ASN A 324 0.98 -21.98 -0.24
CA ASN A 324 -0.40 -22.48 -0.29
C ASN A 324 -1.32 -21.46 -0.99
N VAL A 325 -1.01 -21.14 -2.25
CA VAL A 325 -1.74 -20.18 -3.09
C VAL A 325 -2.18 -20.89 -4.37
N ILE A 326 -3.40 -20.57 -4.81
CA ILE A 326 -3.99 -20.92 -6.11
C ILE A 326 -4.42 -19.62 -6.80
N GLU A 327 -4.06 -19.45 -8.06
CA GLU A 327 -4.48 -18.37 -8.94
C GLU A 327 -5.15 -18.92 -10.20
#